data_a8cf0743d863c0d9bae71edb15a7918c
#
_entry.id   a8cf0743d863c0d9bae71edb15a7918c
#
_cell.length_a   1.000
_cell.length_b   1.000
_cell.length_c   1.000
_cell.angle_alpha   90.00
_cell.angle_beta   90.00
_cell.angle_gamma   90.00
#
_symmetry.space_group_name_H-M   'P 1'
#
loop_
_entity.id
_entity.type
_entity.pdbx_description
1 polymer ?
#
loop_
_entity_poly.entity_id
_entity_poly.type
_entity_poly.pdbx_seq_one_letter_code
_entity_poly.pdbx_strand_id
1 'polypeptide(L)'
;MKLFFASGSPYARIVRVAVRELALDVEEVEVTLRDPNSSLLPYNPGGKVPTLQLDDGTILNESLLVLAYLDTQHGGRKLLPMDGADGWRTLSELGRAYAFLDAVTVWNRELRFGQSAPGVIALEKQRADRAADALEAAVAGGAYSGPIDAGQIVLGAALENFARRHKVWDWRMGRPHLSRFLDDIAARPSFAATVQPELNL
;
A
#
# COMPACT_ATOMS: atom_id res chain seq x y z
N MET A 1 -20.08 -5.81 3.98
CA MET A 1 -18.74 -5.75 4.57
C MET A 1 -18.40 -4.32 5.00
N LYS A 2 -17.55 -4.13 6.03
CA LYS A 2 -17.14 -2.81 6.55
C LYS A 2 -15.63 -2.71 6.65
N LEU A 3 -15.01 -1.73 5.98
CA LEU A 3 -13.57 -1.49 5.96
C LEU A 3 -13.23 -0.28 6.84
N PHE A 4 -12.52 -0.54 7.93
CA PHE A 4 -11.93 0.52 8.74
C PHE A 4 -10.60 0.97 8.14
N PHE A 5 -10.46 2.28 7.94
CA PHE A 5 -9.27 2.87 7.33
C PHE A 5 -8.86 4.18 8.01
N ALA A 6 -7.66 4.63 7.75
CA ALA A 6 -7.23 6.01 8.01
C ALA A 6 -6.65 6.58 6.71
N SER A 7 -7.07 7.78 6.33
CA SER A 7 -6.72 8.41 5.05
C SER A 7 -5.21 8.52 4.81
N GLY A 8 -4.42 8.66 5.89
CA GLY A 8 -2.96 8.71 5.81
C GLY A 8 -2.25 7.36 5.72
N SER A 9 -2.96 6.22 5.80
CA SER A 9 -2.35 4.89 5.77
C SER A 9 -2.17 4.38 4.33
N PRO A 10 -0.94 4.08 3.89
CA PRO A 10 -0.74 3.47 2.57
C PRO A 10 -1.29 2.03 2.50
N TYR A 11 -1.22 1.29 3.60
CA TYR A 11 -1.76 -0.07 3.67
C TYR A 11 -3.29 -0.11 3.54
N ALA A 12 -3.99 0.83 4.21
CA ALA A 12 -5.44 0.95 4.04
C ALA A 12 -5.79 1.41 2.62
N ARG A 13 -4.99 2.29 2.02
CA ARG A 13 -5.20 2.74 0.65
C ARG A 13 -5.11 1.61 -0.37
N ILE A 14 -4.16 0.68 -0.22
CA ILE A 14 -4.05 -0.51 -1.07
C ILE A 14 -5.41 -1.24 -1.14
N VAL A 15 -6.03 -1.48 0.01
CA VAL A 15 -7.33 -2.15 0.08
C VAL A 15 -8.45 -1.30 -0.53
N ARG A 16 -8.46 -0.01 -0.28
CA ARG A 16 -9.45 0.93 -0.85
C ARG A 16 -9.38 1.01 -2.38
N VAL A 17 -8.16 0.96 -2.94
CA VAL A 17 -7.96 0.88 -4.40
C VAL A 17 -8.49 -0.46 -4.92
N ALA A 18 -8.16 -1.57 -4.25
CA ALA A 18 -8.62 -2.90 -4.66
C ALA A 18 -10.14 -3.04 -4.64
N VAL A 19 -10.83 -2.49 -3.61
CA VAL A 19 -12.30 -2.44 -3.54
C VAL A 19 -12.88 -1.80 -4.81
N ARG A 20 -12.28 -0.71 -5.29
CA ARG A 20 -12.73 0.01 -6.48
C ARG A 20 -12.40 -0.74 -7.78
N GLU A 21 -11.22 -1.31 -7.89
CA GLU A 21 -10.81 -2.10 -9.06
C GLU A 21 -11.65 -3.38 -9.22
N LEU A 22 -12.12 -3.94 -8.11
CA LEU A 22 -13.00 -5.10 -8.08
C LEU A 22 -14.49 -4.73 -8.13
N ALA A 23 -14.83 -3.44 -8.11
CA ALA A 23 -16.20 -2.91 -8.07
C ALA A 23 -17.05 -3.54 -6.93
N LEU A 24 -16.44 -3.72 -5.76
CA LEU A 24 -17.11 -4.29 -4.59
C LEU A 24 -17.85 -3.20 -3.79
N ASP A 25 -19.03 -3.55 -3.27
CA ASP A 25 -19.77 -2.69 -2.33
C ASP A 25 -19.26 -2.94 -0.89
N VAL A 26 -18.49 -2.00 -0.38
CA VAL A 26 -17.88 -2.05 0.95
C VAL A 26 -18.09 -0.70 1.65
N GLU A 27 -18.70 -0.71 2.83
CA GLU A 27 -18.80 0.47 3.67
C GLU A 27 -17.40 0.89 4.17
N GLU A 28 -16.95 2.09 3.84
CA GLU A 28 -15.69 2.64 4.31
C GLU A 28 -15.91 3.48 5.58
N VAL A 29 -15.23 3.13 6.69
CA VAL A 29 -15.28 3.83 7.98
C VAL A 29 -13.91 4.39 8.32
N GLU A 30 -13.79 5.72 8.31
CA GLU A 30 -12.54 6.37 8.71
C GLU A 30 -12.39 6.39 10.22
N VAL A 31 -11.20 6.02 10.71
CA VAL A 31 -10.89 5.96 12.14
C VAL A 31 -9.64 6.77 12.48
N THR A 32 -9.59 7.27 13.70
CA THR A 32 -8.39 7.91 14.25
C THR A 32 -7.47 6.86 14.84
N LEU A 33 -6.23 6.81 14.32
CA LEU A 33 -5.19 5.93 14.86
C LEU A 33 -4.51 6.56 16.09
N ARG A 34 -4.01 5.71 16.98
CA ARG A 34 -3.31 6.11 18.23
C ARG A 34 -4.18 6.89 19.22
N ASP A 35 -5.48 6.81 19.07
CA ASP A 35 -6.42 7.25 20.08
C ASP A 35 -6.76 6.06 20.99
N PRO A 36 -6.55 6.16 22.32
CA PRO A 36 -6.91 5.09 23.25
C PRO A 36 -8.40 4.77 23.27
N ASN A 37 -9.24 5.69 22.76
CA ASN A 37 -10.69 5.52 22.63
C ASN A 37 -11.13 5.28 21.17
N SER A 38 -10.21 4.91 20.28
CA SER A 38 -10.55 4.66 18.88
C SER A 38 -11.65 3.63 18.72
N SER A 39 -12.64 3.94 17.89
CA SER A 39 -13.74 3.02 17.53
C SER A 39 -13.26 1.75 16.82
N LEU A 40 -11.99 1.69 16.40
CA LEU A 40 -11.36 0.53 15.81
C LEU A 40 -11.04 -0.57 16.85
N LEU A 41 -10.73 -0.19 18.09
CA LEU A 41 -10.16 -1.12 19.09
C LEU A 41 -11.04 -2.34 19.41
N PRO A 42 -12.38 -2.26 19.42
CA PRO A 42 -13.26 -3.42 19.58
C PRO A 42 -13.12 -4.45 18.44
N TYR A 43 -12.72 -4.03 17.25
CA TYR A 43 -12.55 -4.89 16.07
C TYR A 43 -11.10 -5.35 15.88
N ASN A 44 -10.15 -4.46 16.15
CA ASN A 44 -8.73 -4.74 16.07
C ASN A 44 -7.99 -4.14 17.26
N PRO A 45 -7.75 -4.93 18.32
CA PRO A 45 -7.00 -4.47 19.50
C PRO A 45 -5.57 -4.00 19.18
N GLY A 46 -5.00 -4.42 18.04
CA GLY A 46 -3.70 -3.93 17.55
C GLY A 46 -3.73 -2.48 17.04
N GLY A 47 -4.93 -1.88 16.92
CA GLY A 47 -5.12 -0.47 16.53
C GLY A 47 -4.57 -0.12 15.15
N LYS A 48 -4.55 -1.10 14.22
CA LYS A 48 -4.00 -0.93 12.86
C LYS A 48 -5.07 -0.98 11.79
N VAL A 49 -4.84 -0.27 10.70
CA VAL A 49 -5.67 -0.33 9.49
C VAL A 49 -4.83 -0.78 8.30
N PRO A 50 -5.42 -1.47 7.30
CA PRO A 50 -6.84 -1.80 7.16
C PRO A 50 -7.30 -2.88 8.14
N THR A 51 -8.57 -2.80 8.50
CA THR A 51 -9.30 -3.86 9.19
C THR A 51 -10.63 -4.04 8.47
N LEU A 52 -10.95 -5.25 8.04
CA LEU A 52 -12.18 -5.58 7.33
C LEU A 52 -13.07 -6.45 8.22
N GLN A 53 -14.30 -5.99 8.46
CA GLN A 53 -15.35 -6.80 9.07
C GLN A 53 -16.23 -7.39 7.96
N LEU A 54 -16.38 -8.70 7.95
CA LEU A 54 -17.29 -9.43 7.08
C LEU A 54 -18.73 -9.38 7.60
N ASP A 55 -19.68 -9.79 6.77
CA ASP A 55 -21.11 -9.74 7.11
C ASP A 55 -21.48 -10.76 8.21
N ASP A 56 -20.70 -11.82 8.38
CA ASP A 56 -20.83 -12.80 9.47
C ASP A 56 -20.12 -12.37 10.78
N GLY A 57 -19.52 -11.17 10.80
CA GLY A 57 -18.78 -10.64 11.93
C GLY A 57 -17.29 -11.03 11.97
N THR A 58 -16.81 -11.87 11.07
CA THR A 58 -15.37 -12.22 10.99
C THR A 58 -14.54 -10.98 10.73
N ILE A 59 -13.40 -10.87 11.42
CA ILE A 59 -12.47 -9.75 11.28
C ILE A 59 -11.20 -10.21 10.55
N LEU A 60 -10.87 -9.52 9.46
CA LEU A 60 -9.61 -9.70 8.74
C LEU A 60 -8.70 -8.48 8.94
N ASN A 61 -7.45 -8.75 9.24
CA ASN A 61 -6.39 -7.76 9.41
C ASN A 61 -5.28 -8.03 8.42
N GLU A 62 -4.32 -7.11 8.30
CA GLU A 62 -3.21 -7.10 7.34
C GLU A 62 -3.67 -6.91 5.89
N SER A 63 -3.13 -5.89 5.24
CA SER A 63 -3.58 -5.47 3.90
C SER A 63 -3.49 -6.57 2.85
N LEU A 64 -2.48 -7.43 2.91
CA LEU A 64 -2.33 -8.55 1.99
C LEU A 64 -3.42 -9.60 2.18
N LEU A 65 -3.78 -9.92 3.43
CA LEU A 65 -4.83 -10.93 3.71
C LEU A 65 -6.21 -10.39 3.34
N VAL A 66 -6.47 -9.12 3.64
CA VAL A 66 -7.71 -8.44 3.23
C VAL A 66 -7.81 -8.41 1.70
N LEU A 67 -6.72 -8.05 1.00
CA LEU A 67 -6.66 -8.04 -0.46
C LEU A 67 -6.96 -9.44 -1.04
N ALA A 68 -6.33 -10.49 -0.50
CA ALA A 68 -6.54 -11.86 -0.94
C ALA A 68 -7.99 -12.30 -0.77
N TYR A 69 -8.63 -11.91 0.32
CA TYR A 69 -10.06 -12.19 0.53
C TYR A 69 -10.93 -11.45 -0.49
N LEU A 70 -10.73 -10.13 -0.66
CA LEU A 70 -11.52 -9.32 -1.59
C LEU A 70 -11.42 -9.84 -3.03
N ASP A 71 -10.24 -10.29 -3.43
CA ASP A 71 -10.01 -10.85 -4.77
C ASP A 71 -10.86 -12.11 -5.04
N THR A 72 -11.22 -12.87 -4.00
CA THR A 72 -12.12 -14.03 -4.14
C THR A 72 -13.59 -13.65 -4.30
N GLN A 73 -13.99 -12.43 -3.92
CA GLN A 73 -15.38 -11.99 -3.96
C GLN A 73 -15.86 -11.62 -5.37
N HIS A 74 -14.98 -11.55 -6.33
CA HIS A 74 -15.29 -11.15 -7.71
C HIS A 74 -15.51 -12.34 -8.68
N GLY A 75 -15.75 -13.54 -8.18
CA GLY A 75 -16.03 -14.73 -9.00
C GLY A 75 -14.82 -15.31 -9.74
N GLY A 76 -13.63 -14.79 -9.51
CA GLY A 76 -12.36 -15.22 -10.07
C GLY A 76 -11.23 -14.31 -9.61
N ARG A 77 -10.02 -14.84 -9.52
CA ARG A 77 -8.85 -14.05 -9.09
C ARG A 77 -8.44 -13.08 -10.19
N LYS A 78 -8.67 -11.80 -9.96
CA LYS A 78 -8.34 -10.73 -10.88
C LYS A 78 -7.02 -10.03 -10.54
N LEU A 79 -6.79 -9.79 -9.24
CA LEU A 79 -5.64 -9.01 -8.75
C LEU A 79 -4.49 -9.90 -8.25
N LEU A 80 -4.81 -11.11 -7.77
CA LEU A 80 -3.86 -12.07 -7.19
C LEU A 80 -3.96 -13.43 -7.89
N PRO A 81 -3.43 -13.58 -9.11
CA PRO A 81 -3.26 -14.91 -9.68
C PRO A 81 -2.31 -15.70 -8.77
N MET A 82 -2.73 -16.90 -8.31
CA MET A 82 -1.97 -17.69 -7.33
C MET A 82 -1.32 -18.92 -7.94
N ASP A 83 -1.54 -19.17 -9.21
CA ASP A 83 -1.14 -20.39 -9.93
C ASP A 83 -0.41 -20.06 -11.23
N GLY A 84 0.44 -20.99 -11.65
CA GLY A 84 1.22 -20.87 -12.86
C GLY A 84 2.36 -19.85 -12.76
N ALA A 85 3.05 -19.68 -13.89
CA ALA A 85 4.21 -18.78 -13.96
C ALA A 85 3.83 -17.31 -13.70
N ASP A 86 2.66 -16.88 -14.16
CA ASP A 86 2.17 -15.51 -13.96
C ASP A 86 1.84 -15.25 -12.48
N GLY A 87 1.32 -16.25 -11.76
CA GLY A 87 1.06 -16.13 -10.33
C GLY A 87 2.34 -15.91 -9.54
N TRP A 88 3.38 -16.69 -9.79
CA TRP A 88 4.67 -16.52 -9.09
C TRP A 88 5.35 -15.19 -9.42
N ARG A 89 5.21 -14.70 -10.65
CA ARG A 89 5.70 -13.39 -11.05
C ARG A 89 4.98 -12.29 -10.27
N THR A 90 3.65 -12.28 -10.26
CA THR A 90 2.86 -11.30 -9.50
C THR A 90 3.18 -11.32 -8.01
N LEU A 91 3.32 -12.50 -7.41
CA LEU A 91 3.71 -12.60 -6.00
C LEU A 91 5.12 -12.08 -5.73
N SER A 92 6.08 -12.28 -6.65
CA SER A 92 7.43 -11.72 -6.55
C SER A 92 7.40 -10.20 -6.63
N GLU A 93 6.67 -9.63 -7.57
CA GLU A 93 6.48 -8.19 -7.73
C GLU A 93 5.80 -7.57 -6.50
N LEU A 94 4.74 -8.21 -6.02
CA LEU A 94 4.01 -7.83 -4.82
C LEU A 94 4.91 -7.80 -3.58
N GLY A 95 5.71 -8.85 -3.38
CA GLY A 95 6.65 -8.95 -2.25
C GLY A 95 7.70 -7.82 -2.27
N ARG A 96 8.25 -7.49 -3.45
CA ARG A 96 9.19 -6.37 -3.61
C ARG A 96 8.54 -5.02 -3.29
N ALA A 97 7.31 -4.81 -3.75
CA ALA A 97 6.56 -3.58 -3.49
C ALA A 97 6.25 -3.41 -1.99
N TYR A 98 5.87 -4.49 -1.28
CA TYR A 98 5.68 -4.44 0.17
C TYR A 98 6.99 -4.17 0.92
N ALA A 99 8.09 -4.85 0.57
CA ALA A 99 9.38 -4.61 1.20
C ALA A 99 9.84 -3.14 1.06
N PHE A 100 9.58 -2.54 -0.09
CA PHE A 100 9.83 -1.13 -0.34
C PHE A 100 8.92 -0.23 0.51
N LEU A 101 7.62 -0.51 0.56
CA LEU A 101 6.66 0.21 1.38
C LEU A 101 7.04 0.18 2.86
N ASP A 102 7.43 -0.99 3.37
CA ASP A 102 7.79 -1.19 4.77
C ASP A 102 9.02 -0.37 5.16
N ALA A 103 10.09 -0.39 4.36
CA ALA A 103 11.30 0.37 4.64
C ALA A 103 11.01 1.86 4.79
N VAL A 104 10.27 2.46 3.86
CA VAL A 104 9.97 3.89 3.93
C VAL A 104 8.94 4.21 5.02
N THR A 105 8.01 3.31 5.29
CA THR A 105 7.02 3.51 6.37
C THR A 105 7.70 3.50 7.74
N VAL A 106 8.67 2.62 7.98
CA VAL A 106 9.47 2.62 9.22
C VAL A 106 10.28 3.90 9.33
N TRP A 107 11.00 4.29 8.29
CA TRP A 107 11.75 5.53 8.25
C TRP A 107 10.86 6.76 8.53
N ASN A 108 9.71 6.88 7.85
CA ASN A 108 8.76 7.99 8.05
C ASN A 108 8.24 8.03 9.50
N ARG A 109 7.93 6.86 10.08
CA ARG A 109 7.45 6.77 11.45
C ARG A 109 8.50 7.24 12.47
N GLU A 110 9.76 6.86 12.29
CA GLU A 110 10.87 7.32 13.13
C GLU A 110 11.03 8.84 13.10
N LEU A 111 10.92 9.45 11.91
CA LEU A 111 10.97 10.91 11.78
C LEU A 111 9.79 11.62 12.46
N ARG A 112 8.59 11.03 12.39
CA ARG A 112 7.35 11.69 12.85
C ARG A 112 7.16 11.66 14.36
N PHE A 113 7.63 10.63 15.04
CA PHE A 113 7.30 10.41 16.44
C PHE A 113 8.45 10.66 17.40
N GLY A 114 9.51 11.29 16.93
CA GLY A 114 10.45 12.09 17.73
C GLY A 114 11.42 11.32 18.65
N GLN A 115 11.49 10.02 18.52
CA GLN A 115 12.46 9.19 19.22
C GLN A 115 13.48 8.59 18.26
N SER A 116 13.81 9.37 17.20
CA SER A 116 14.60 8.90 16.07
C SER A 116 15.85 8.16 16.53
N ALA A 117 15.88 6.86 16.28
CA ALA A 117 17.09 6.06 16.38
C ALA A 117 17.91 6.30 15.09
N PRO A 118 19.03 7.04 15.13
CA PRO A 118 19.77 7.39 13.92
C PRO A 118 20.22 6.18 13.13
N GLY A 119 20.53 5.06 13.81
CA GLY A 119 20.89 3.80 13.19
C GLY A 119 19.73 3.14 12.42
N VAL A 120 18.50 3.23 12.93
CA VAL A 120 17.31 2.73 12.24
C VAL A 120 17.04 3.58 11.00
N ILE A 121 17.07 4.89 11.12
CA ILE A 121 16.87 5.81 9.98
C ILE A 121 17.90 5.56 8.89
N ALA A 122 19.18 5.45 9.24
CA ALA A 122 20.25 5.20 8.28
C ALA A 122 20.06 3.85 7.54
N LEU A 123 19.68 2.81 8.28
CA LEU A 123 19.42 1.48 7.71
C LEU A 123 18.22 1.50 6.76
N GLU A 124 17.11 2.09 7.19
CA GLU A 124 15.87 2.10 6.37
C GLU A 124 16.02 3.00 5.14
N LYS A 125 16.77 4.10 5.24
CA LYS A 125 17.13 4.91 4.08
C LYS A 125 17.91 4.08 3.04
N GLN A 126 18.95 3.35 3.48
CA GLN A 126 19.71 2.49 2.58
C GLN A 126 18.86 1.39 1.95
N ARG A 127 17.92 0.81 2.72
CA ARG A 127 16.97 -0.19 2.20
C ARG A 127 16.05 0.43 1.15
N ALA A 128 15.51 1.61 1.43
CA ALA A 128 14.63 2.34 0.52
C ALA A 128 15.33 2.68 -0.79
N ASP A 129 16.57 3.21 -0.74
CA ASP A 129 17.35 3.54 -1.93
C ASP A 129 17.62 2.28 -2.78
N ARG A 130 18.13 1.20 -2.17
CA ARG A 130 18.39 -0.06 -2.90
C ARG A 130 17.12 -0.67 -3.49
N ALA A 131 16.02 -0.65 -2.75
CA ALA A 131 14.75 -1.17 -3.23
C ALA A 131 14.20 -0.33 -4.39
N ALA A 132 14.30 1.00 -4.31
CA ALA A 132 13.88 1.89 -5.37
C ALA A 132 14.70 1.70 -6.66
N ASP A 133 16.03 1.53 -6.55
CA ASP A 133 16.90 1.26 -7.71
C ASP A 133 16.57 -0.09 -8.36
N ALA A 134 16.32 -1.12 -7.54
CA ALA A 134 15.91 -2.42 -8.05
C ALA A 134 14.53 -2.39 -8.71
N LEU A 135 13.58 -1.60 -8.18
CA LEU A 135 12.26 -1.40 -8.76
C LEU A 135 12.34 -0.58 -10.05
N GLU A 136 13.19 0.46 -10.11
CA GLU A 136 13.44 1.21 -11.35
C GLU A 136 13.90 0.28 -12.47
N ALA A 137 14.90 -0.57 -12.19
CA ALA A 137 15.40 -1.54 -13.17
C ALA A 137 14.33 -2.59 -13.56
N ALA A 138 13.50 -3.03 -12.59
CA ALA A 138 12.43 -3.98 -12.85
C ALA A 138 11.34 -3.38 -13.75
N VAL A 139 10.89 -2.16 -13.47
CA VAL A 139 9.90 -1.45 -14.30
C VAL A 139 10.45 -1.15 -15.69
N ALA A 140 11.71 -0.73 -15.79
CA ALA A 140 12.40 -0.56 -17.08
C ALA A 140 12.46 -1.86 -17.89
N GLY A 141 12.57 -3.00 -17.22
CA GLY A 141 12.54 -4.35 -17.80
C GLY A 141 11.14 -4.89 -18.11
N GLY A 142 10.07 -4.12 -17.89
CA GLY A 142 8.69 -4.50 -18.19
C GLY A 142 7.92 -5.16 -17.03
N ALA A 143 8.48 -5.23 -15.82
CA ALA A 143 7.73 -5.62 -14.62
C ALA A 143 6.66 -4.57 -14.27
N TYR A 144 5.65 -4.97 -13.51
CA TYR A 144 4.51 -4.13 -13.10
C TYR A 144 3.74 -3.56 -14.31
N SER A 145 3.60 -4.35 -15.37
CA SER A 145 2.92 -3.98 -16.62
C SER A 145 1.74 -4.91 -16.92
N GLY A 146 0.89 -4.53 -17.90
CA GLY A 146 -0.29 -5.28 -18.30
C GLY A 146 -1.55 -4.93 -17.50
N PRO A 147 -2.54 -5.83 -17.41
CA PRO A 147 -3.73 -5.62 -16.60
C PRO A 147 -3.38 -5.33 -15.15
N ILE A 148 -4.18 -4.47 -14.50
CA ILE A 148 -3.93 -4.11 -13.10
C ILE A 148 -3.91 -5.34 -12.19
N ASP A 149 -2.90 -5.42 -11.34
CA ASP A 149 -2.73 -6.47 -10.34
C ASP A 149 -2.33 -5.91 -8.97
N ALA A 150 -2.23 -6.78 -7.98
CA ALA A 150 -1.88 -6.40 -6.61
C ALA A 150 -0.48 -5.78 -6.50
N GLY A 151 0.49 -6.25 -7.29
CA GLY A 151 1.84 -5.69 -7.31
C GLY A 151 1.85 -4.23 -7.76
N GLN A 152 1.13 -3.94 -8.83
CA GLN A 152 0.96 -2.57 -9.34
C GLN A 152 0.23 -1.67 -8.33
N ILE A 153 -0.82 -2.18 -7.67
CA ILE A 153 -1.57 -1.41 -6.66
C ILE A 153 -0.67 -1.06 -5.48
N VAL A 154 0.09 -2.02 -4.96
CA VAL A 154 0.98 -1.79 -3.81
C VAL A 154 2.10 -0.84 -4.16
N LEU A 155 2.75 -1.02 -5.33
CA LEU A 155 3.82 -0.13 -5.78
C LEU A 155 3.31 1.30 -5.98
N GLY A 156 2.19 1.48 -6.67
CA GLY A 156 1.58 2.79 -6.88
C GLY A 156 1.18 3.48 -5.57
N ALA A 157 0.56 2.75 -4.65
CA ALA A 157 0.19 3.29 -3.33
C ALA A 157 1.42 3.69 -2.51
N ALA A 158 2.51 2.92 -2.58
CA ALA A 158 3.77 3.23 -1.91
C ALA A 158 4.41 4.50 -2.47
N LEU A 159 4.62 4.56 -3.77
CA LEU A 159 5.27 5.69 -4.45
C LEU A 159 4.52 7.01 -4.23
N GLU A 160 3.18 6.99 -4.34
CA GLU A 160 2.40 8.19 -4.10
C GLU A 160 2.40 8.60 -2.62
N ASN A 161 2.34 7.64 -1.69
CA ASN A 161 2.49 7.94 -0.26
C ASN A 161 3.81 8.66 0.01
N PHE A 162 4.91 8.22 -0.58
CA PHE A 162 6.22 8.83 -0.34
C PHE A 162 6.30 10.22 -0.96
N ALA A 163 5.80 10.42 -2.17
CA ALA A 163 5.75 11.72 -2.80
C ALA A 163 4.94 12.75 -1.99
N ARG A 164 3.86 12.31 -1.34
CA ARG A 164 2.95 13.20 -0.60
C ARG A 164 3.29 13.34 0.87
N ARG A 165 3.90 12.33 1.50
CA ARG A 165 3.99 12.21 2.96
C ARG A 165 5.40 11.96 3.51
N HIS A 166 6.40 11.82 2.64
CA HIS A 166 7.81 11.62 3.02
C HIS A 166 8.73 12.49 2.18
N LYS A 167 8.50 13.80 2.25
CA LYS A 167 9.15 14.83 1.41
C LYS A 167 10.65 15.02 1.68
N VAL A 168 11.21 14.38 2.72
CA VAL A 168 12.66 14.39 3.00
C VAL A 168 13.46 13.52 2.02
N TRP A 169 12.79 12.76 1.16
CA TRP A 169 13.41 11.88 0.18
C TRP A 169 12.81 12.10 -1.21
N ASP A 170 13.61 12.64 -2.11
CA ASP A 170 13.25 12.71 -3.53
C ASP A 170 13.53 11.36 -4.20
N TRP A 171 12.59 10.44 -4.09
CA TRP A 171 12.71 9.11 -4.68
C TRP A 171 12.65 9.12 -6.21
N ARG A 172 12.13 10.20 -6.83
CA ARG A 172 12.03 10.34 -8.29
C ARG A 172 13.40 10.62 -8.94
N MET A 173 14.31 11.21 -8.20
CA MET A 173 15.62 11.57 -8.73
C MET A 173 16.37 10.33 -9.23
N GLY A 174 16.74 10.32 -10.53
CA GLY A 174 17.41 9.20 -11.18
C GLY A 174 16.53 7.98 -11.52
N ARG A 175 15.19 8.07 -11.33
CA ARG A 175 14.27 6.95 -11.52
C ARG A 175 13.09 7.32 -12.45
N PRO A 176 13.36 7.51 -13.76
CA PRO A 176 12.36 7.99 -14.71
C PRO A 176 11.26 6.95 -15.00
N HIS A 177 11.56 5.63 -14.93
CA HIS A 177 10.56 4.60 -15.19
C HIS A 177 9.57 4.48 -14.03
N LEU A 178 10.04 4.52 -12.77
CA LEU A 178 9.16 4.58 -11.60
C LEU A 178 8.33 5.86 -11.59
N SER A 179 8.92 6.98 -12.01
CA SER A 179 8.21 8.26 -12.08
C SER A 179 7.05 8.18 -13.06
N ARG A 180 7.30 7.65 -14.25
CA ARG A 180 6.26 7.44 -15.27
C ARG A 180 5.21 6.43 -14.80
N PHE A 181 5.64 5.32 -14.22
CA PHE A 181 4.72 4.33 -13.67
C PHE A 181 3.74 4.95 -12.66
N LEU A 182 4.26 5.80 -11.73
CA LEU A 182 3.37 6.48 -10.79
C LEU A 182 2.41 7.43 -11.50
N ASP A 183 2.89 8.23 -12.45
CA ASP A 183 2.05 9.19 -13.16
C ASP A 183 0.90 8.47 -13.92
N ASP A 184 1.20 7.33 -14.54
CA ASP A 184 0.22 6.51 -15.27
C ASP A 184 -0.80 5.86 -14.32
N ILE A 185 -0.35 5.24 -13.22
CA ILE A 185 -1.24 4.55 -12.30
C ILE A 185 -2.07 5.50 -11.45
N ALA A 186 -1.53 6.65 -11.07
CA ALA A 186 -2.24 7.68 -10.31
C ALA A 186 -3.42 8.30 -11.08
N ALA A 187 -3.38 8.26 -12.40
CA ALA A 187 -4.48 8.71 -13.26
C ALA A 187 -5.70 7.78 -13.25
N ARG A 188 -5.59 6.57 -12.69
CA ARG A 188 -6.73 5.64 -12.59
C ARG A 188 -7.80 6.17 -11.64
N PRO A 189 -9.09 6.01 -11.95
CA PRO A 189 -10.18 6.47 -11.09
C PRO A 189 -10.10 5.94 -9.64
N SER A 190 -9.66 4.69 -9.45
CA SER A 190 -9.47 4.05 -8.14
C SER A 190 -8.41 4.75 -7.28
N PHE A 191 -7.30 5.18 -7.90
CA PHE A 191 -6.24 5.94 -7.25
C PHE A 191 -6.67 7.38 -6.97
N ALA A 192 -7.28 8.05 -7.94
CA ALA A 192 -7.78 9.42 -7.79
C ALA A 192 -8.81 9.54 -6.66
N ALA A 193 -9.72 8.55 -6.52
CA ALA A 193 -10.75 8.54 -5.47
C ALA A 193 -10.19 8.22 -4.07
N THR A 194 -8.93 7.83 -3.94
CA THR A 194 -8.31 7.42 -2.67
C THR A 194 -7.06 8.20 -2.32
N VAL A 195 -6.85 9.35 -2.96
CA VAL A 195 -5.66 10.21 -2.75
C VAL A 195 -5.47 10.49 -1.26
N GLN A 196 -4.24 10.30 -0.78
CA GLN A 196 -3.88 10.56 0.60
C GLN A 196 -3.67 12.06 0.85
N PRO A 197 -4.04 12.58 2.03
CA PRO A 197 -3.72 13.96 2.40
C PRO A 197 -2.20 14.15 2.45
N GLU A 198 -1.75 15.34 2.06
CA GLU A 198 -0.34 15.70 2.21
C GLU A 198 0.09 15.78 3.67
N LEU A 199 1.35 15.50 3.92
CA LEU A 199 1.98 15.68 5.20
C LEU A 199 3.26 16.50 5.00
N ASN A 200 3.32 17.64 5.64
CA ASN A 200 4.54 18.44 5.71
C ASN A 200 5.26 18.05 7.00
N LEU A 201 6.37 17.34 6.87
CA LEU A 201 7.30 17.02 7.94
C LEU A 201 8.38 18.08 7.99
#